data_883b0ef08580ccfaa7f484e887a4a13d
#
_entry.id   883b0ef08580ccfaa7f484e887a4a13d
#
_cell.length_a   1.000
_cell.length_b   1.000
_cell.length_c   1.000
_cell.angle_alpha   90.00
_cell.angle_beta   90.00
_cell.angle_gamma   90.00
#
_symmetry.space_group_name_H-M   'P 1'
#
loop_
_entity.id
_entity.type
_entity.pdbx_description
1 polymer ?
#
loop_
_entity_poly.entity_id
_entity_poly.type
_entity_poly.pdbx_seq_one_letter_code
_entity_poly.pdbx_strand_id
1 'polypeptide(L)'
;MNEFFRWILKHSTPWDIQPPLSDAELDELFGLMSDNEQLSKGAMGMEMADGYMTASLVGPDPLPIPWLLEAIFDQPTLPLPHDSERQQRLLQLLLRRHTDIQASTALSSDEVTPDNVFMPLMAQVPAEECITPYRLDEKHERIGRWELQDWGEGFRRAIAEDDAWEPLLSDPEVGGLVSPVVLYSMGHNPDCPDLQIDEDHELLPLLSVSVCAMRSWWRDYHRSLSAAAIPFERGAPKVGRNDPCPCDSGKKYKK
;
A
#
# COMPACT_ATOMS: atom_id res chain seq x y z
N MET A 1 -1.35 17.03 -21.94
CA MET A 1 -0.94 16.89 -20.51
C MET A 1 -1.77 17.90 -19.75
N ASN A 2 -2.69 17.43 -18.89
CA ASN A 2 -3.66 18.22 -18.14
C ASN A 2 -2.93 19.20 -17.19
N GLU A 3 -3.50 20.37 -16.92
CA GLU A 3 -2.93 21.39 -16.00
C GLU A 3 -2.76 20.83 -14.59
N PHE A 4 -3.64 19.94 -14.17
CA PHE A 4 -3.58 19.20 -12.93
C PHE A 4 -2.29 18.35 -12.81
N PHE A 5 -1.89 17.63 -13.86
CA PHE A 5 -0.62 16.91 -13.91
C PHE A 5 0.58 17.83 -13.76
N ARG A 6 0.51 19.02 -14.38
CA ARG A 6 1.57 20.01 -14.24
C ARG A 6 1.65 20.56 -12.81
N TRP A 7 0.50 20.70 -12.16
CA TRP A 7 0.45 21.15 -10.78
C TRP A 7 1.04 20.09 -9.83
N ILE A 8 0.63 18.81 -9.94
CA ILE A 8 1.20 17.70 -9.16
C ILE A 8 2.73 17.64 -9.37
N LEU A 9 3.19 17.61 -10.62
CA LEU A 9 4.63 17.57 -10.93
C LEU A 9 5.40 18.79 -10.39
N LYS A 10 4.74 19.92 -10.24
CA LYS A 10 5.34 21.14 -9.72
C LYS A 10 5.39 21.17 -8.20
N HIS A 11 4.45 20.53 -7.51
CA HIS A 11 4.27 20.61 -6.06
C HIS A 11 4.61 19.28 -5.34
N SER A 12 4.63 18.17 -6.03
CA SER A 12 5.24 16.93 -5.57
C SER A 12 6.73 16.95 -5.92
N THR A 13 7.53 17.65 -5.14
CA THR A 13 8.98 17.47 -5.19
C THR A 13 9.31 16.16 -4.49
N PRO A 14 9.77 15.13 -5.22
CA PRO A 14 9.97 13.78 -4.66
C PRO A 14 11.12 13.70 -3.65
N TRP A 15 11.73 14.80 -3.30
CA TRP A 15 13.04 14.80 -2.66
C TRP A 15 13.14 15.65 -1.38
N ASP A 16 12.15 16.46 -1.07
CA ASP A 16 12.06 17.06 0.25
C ASP A 16 11.42 16.05 1.19
N ILE A 17 12.23 15.32 1.94
CA ILE A 17 11.80 14.49 3.07
C ILE A 17 11.13 15.44 4.06
N GLN A 18 9.83 15.61 3.92
CA GLN A 18 9.06 16.33 4.92
C GLN A 18 8.84 15.41 6.12
N PRO A 19 8.76 15.96 7.33
CA PRO A 19 8.42 15.15 8.50
C PRO A 19 7.03 14.54 8.33
N PRO A 20 6.73 13.41 8.99
CA PRO A 20 5.39 12.84 9.05
C PRO A 20 4.34 13.89 9.40
N LEU A 21 3.09 13.65 9.02
CA LEU A 21 2.00 14.52 9.41
C LEU A 21 1.91 14.59 10.94
N SER A 22 1.76 15.80 11.46
CA SER A 22 1.42 16.00 12.88
C SER A 22 -0.04 15.60 13.14
N ASP A 23 -0.40 15.35 14.41
CA ASP A 23 -1.77 15.02 14.80
C ASP A 23 -2.77 16.08 14.29
N ALA A 24 -2.44 17.36 14.42
CA ALA A 24 -3.29 18.44 13.93
C ALA A 24 -3.45 18.42 12.37
N GLU A 25 -2.44 18.00 11.64
CA GLU A 25 -2.52 17.85 10.19
C GLU A 25 -3.29 16.59 9.79
N LEU A 26 -3.22 15.53 10.60
CA LEU A 26 -4.07 14.35 10.43
C LEU A 26 -5.52 14.71 10.67
N ASP A 27 -5.85 15.41 11.75
CA ASP A 27 -7.22 15.88 12.04
C ASP A 27 -7.75 16.77 10.90
N GLU A 28 -6.91 17.67 10.37
CA GLU A 28 -7.27 18.50 9.22
C GLU A 28 -7.55 17.63 7.98
N LEU A 29 -6.70 16.63 7.71
CA LEU A 29 -6.87 15.71 6.58
C LEU A 29 -8.17 14.90 6.70
N PHE A 30 -8.47 14.35 7.88
CA PHE A 30 -9.74 13.67 8.16
C PHE A 30 -10.93 14.56 7.86
N GLY A 31 -10.94 15.81 8.36
CA GLY A 31 -12.01 16.77 8.11
C GLY A 31 -12.19 17.09 6.62
N LEU A 32 -11.08 17.26 5.89
CA LEU A 32 -11.11 17.54 4.46
C LEU A 32 -11.60 16.33 3.64
N MET A 33 -11.25 15.10 4.04
CA MET A 33 -11.72 13.87 3.39
C MET A 33 -13.21 13.65 3.64
N SER A 34 -13.69 13.82 4.87
CA SER A 34 -15.11 13.67 5.22
C SER A 34 -16.02 14.61 4.43
N ASP A 35 -15.57 15.84 4.19
CA ASP A 35 -16.32 16.78 3.36
C ASP A 35 -16.40 16.36 1.88
N ASN A 36 -15.36 15.69 1.36
CA ASN A 36 -15.35 15.18 0.00
C ASN A 36 -16.20 13.90 -0.15
N GLU A 37 -16.21 13.02 0.84
CA GLU A 37 -17.06 11.84 0.88
C GLU A 37 -18.55 12.20 0.78
N GLN A 38 -18.96 13.28 1.44
CA GLN A 38 -20.33 13.80 1.34
C GLN A 38 -20.69 14.31 -0.07
N LEU A 39 -19.70 14.67 -0.89
CA LEU A 39 -19.89 15.17 -2.25
C LEU A 39 -19.91 14.06 -3.29
N SER A 40 -19.26 12.92 -3.05
CA SER A 40 -19.23 11.77 -3.94
C SER A 40 -19.58 10.49 -3.18
N LYS A 41 -20.66 9.83 -3.59
CA LYS A 41 -21.13 8.59 -2.94
C LYS A 41 -20.15 7.39 -3.07
N GLY A 42 -19.18 7.49 -3.95
CA GLY A 42 -18.19 6.44 -4.20
C GLY A 42 -16.80 6.76 -3.65
N ALA A 43 -16.59 7.97 -3.12
CA ALA A 43 -15.30 8.36 -2.56
C ALA A 43 -15.00 7.55 -1.28
N MET A 44 -13.72 7.25 -1.07
CA MET A 44 -13.25 6.55 0.13
C MET A 44 -13.16 7.52 1.31
N GLY A 45 -13.52 7.07 2.51
CA GLY A 45 -13.13 7.71 3.76
C GLY A 45 -11.62 7.68 3.95
N MET A 46 -11.11 8.42 4.94
CA MET A 46 -9.65 8.57 5.08
C MET A 46 -8.93 7.26 5.41
N GLU A 47 -9.50 6.45 6.30
CA GLU A 47 -8.93 5.16 6.68
C GLU A 47 -8.90 4.19 5.49
N MET A 48 -10.00 4.13 4.74
CA MET A 48 -10.08 3.32 3.53
C MET A 48 -9.08 3.79 2.46
N ALA A 49 -8.95 5.10 2.27
CA ALA A 49 -7.96 5.67 1.36
C ALA A 49 -6.52 5.34 1.79
N ASP A 50 -6.24 5.37 3.10
CA ASP A 50 -4.94 5.01 3.65
C ASP A 50 -4.59 3.53 3.39
N GLY A 51 -5.56 2.64 3.59
CA GLY A 51 -5.41 1.21 3.26
C GLY A 51 -5.17 0.98 1.78
N TYR A 52 -5.94 1.64 0.92
CA TYR A 52 -5.79 1.57 -0.54
C TYR A 52 -4.43 2.11 -1.01
N MET A 53 -3.99 3.26 -0.49
CA MET A 53 -2.66 3.81 -0.75
C MET A 53 -1.56 2.85 -0.32
N THR A 54 -1.72 2.24 0.86
CA THR A 54 -0.74 1.29 1.38
C THR A 54 -0.61 0.08 0.46
N ALA A 55 -1.71 -0.54 0.07
CA ALA A 55 -1.70 -1.67 -0.88
C ALA A 55 -1.03 -1.28 -2.20
N SER A 56 -1.39 -0.13 -2.76
CA SER A 56 -0.79 0.40 -3.99
C SER A 56 0.73 0.57 -3.89
N LEU A 57 1.24 0.96 -2.71
CA LEU A 57 2.68 1.19 -2.51
C LEU A 57 3.49 -0.08 -2.22
N VAL A 58 2.86 -1.06 -1.58
CA VAL A 58 3.55 -2.31 -1.20
C VAL A 58 3.32 -3.44 -2.19
N GLY A 59 2.40 -3.26 -3.12
CA GLY A 59 2.00 -4.22 -4.14
C GLY A 59 2.98 -4.37 -5.30
N PRO A 60 2.55 -5.10 -6.35
CA PRO A 60 3.40 -5.44 -7.49
C PRO A 60 3.92 -4.20 -8.24
N ASP A 61 3.03 -3.27 -8.54
CA ASP A 61 3.32 -2.06 -9.30
C ASP A 61 2.63 -0.86 -8.65
N PRO A 62 3.38 0.10 -8.08
CA PRO A 62 2.78 1.28 -7.47
C PRO A 62 1.93 2.06 -8.48
N LEU A 63 0.68 2.36 -8.10
CA LEU A 63 -0.20 3.15 -8.95
C LEU A 63 0.35 4.57 -9.16
N PRO A 64 0.35 5.09 -10.38
CA PRO A 64 0.60 6.50 -10.62
C PRO A 64 -0.38 7.38 -9.84
N ILE A 65 0.11 8.44 -9.20
CA ILE A 65 -0.69 9.34 -8.35
C ILE A 65 -2.05 9.75 -8.96
N PRO A 66 -2.16 10.07 -10.26
CA PRO A 66 -3.47 10.42 -10.82
C PRO A 66 -4.50 9.30 -10.77
N TRP A 67 -4.10 8.06 -10.99
CA TRP A 67 -4.99 6.91 -10.93
C TRP A 67 -5.34 6.54 -9.50
N LEU A 68 -4.37 6.70 -8.58
CA LEU A 68 -4.61 6.57 -7.16
C LEU A 68 -5.67 7.56 -6.67
N LEU A 69 -5.56 8.84 -7.06
CA LEU A 69 -6.54 9.86 -6.70
C LEU A 69 -7.90 9.61 -7.36
N GLU A 70 -7.93 9.11 -8.61
CA GLU A 70 -9.15 8.71 -9.29
C GLU A 70 -9.88 7.60 -8.51
N ALA A 71 -9.15 6.59 -8.04
CA ALA A 71 -9.70 5.50 -7.24
C ALA A 71 -10.23 5.99 -5.87
N ILE A 72 -9.48 6.87 -5.18
CA ILE A 72 -9.87 7.40 -3.87
C ILE A 72 -11.13 8.27 -3.96
N PHE A 73 -11.23 9.12 -4.98
CA PHE A 73 -12.34 10.07 -5.11
C PHE A 73 -13.47 9.58 -6.02
N ASP A 74 -13.36 8.38 -6.59
CA ASP A 74 -14.33 7.79 -7.53
C ASP A 74 -14.68 8.72 -8.71
N GLN A 75 -13.67 9.39 -9.26
CA GLN A 75 -13.89 10.36 -10.33
C GLN A 75 -12.70 10.41 -11.30
N PRO A 76 -12.93 10.29 -12.63
CA PRO A 76 -11.90 10.28 -13.67
C PRO A 76 -11.17 11.63 -13.83
N THR A 77 -11.77 12.67 -13.34
CA THR A 77 -11.16 14.00 -13.20
C THR A 77 -11.55 14.52 -11.84
N LEU A 78 -10.57 14.76 -11.00
CA LEU A 78 -10.85 15.40 -9.72
C LEU A 78 -11.73 16.64 -10.00
N PRO A 79 -12.96 16.71 -9.46
CA PRO A 79 -13.85 17.84 -9.65
C PRO A 79 -13.38 19.00 -8.78
N LEU A 80 -12.08 19.13 -8.68
CA LEU A 80 -11.44 20.15 -7.90
C LEU A 80 -11.34 21.38 -8.76
N PRO A 81 -12.12 22.43 -8.50
CA PRO A 81 -11.79 23.74 -9.04
C PRO A 81 -10.32 23.98 -8.64
N HIS A 82 -9.43 24.12 -9.62
CA HIS A 82 -7.99 24.25 -9.44
C HIS A 82 -7.56 25.40 -8.53
N ASP A 83 -8.51 26.22 -8.10
CA ASP A 83 -8.32 27.48 -7.39
C ASP A 83 -8.79 27.43 -5.92
N SER A 84 -9.29 26.31 -5.43
CA SER A 84 -9.68 26.22 -4.03
C SER A 84 -8.48 25.91 -3.15
N GLU A 85 -8.08 26.83 -2.28
CA GLU A 85 -7.02 26.65 -1.30
C GLU A 85 -7.21 25.37 -0.46
N ARG A 86 -8.48 25.09 -0.12
CA ARG A 86 -8.87 23.92 0.64
C ARG A 86 -8.52 22.61 -0.08
N GLN A 87 -8.72 22.57 -1.37
CA GLN A 87 -8.45 21.38 -2.18
C GLN A 87 -6.97 21.21 -2.45
N GLN A 88 -6.26 22.30 -2.64
CA GLN A 88 -4.79 22.25 -2.69
C GLN A 88 -4.22 21.71 -1.38
N ARG A 89 -4.80 22.14 -0.25
CA ARG A 89 -4.40 21.67 1.07
C ARG A 89 -4.68 20.18 1.26
N LEU A 90 -5.88 19.71 0.87
CA LEU A 90 -6.22 18.28 0.86
C LEU A 90 -5.19 17.46 0.10
N LEU A 91 -4.91 17.82 -1.14
CA LEU A 91 -3.93 17.10 -1.97
C LEU A 91 -2.53 17.13 -1.36
N GLN A 92 -2.12 18.27 -0.81
CA GLN A 92 -0.82 18.39 -0.15
C GLN A 92 -0.69 17.40 1.02
N LEU A 93 -1.70 17.34 1.89
CA LEU A 93 -1.70 16.46 3.05
C LEU A 93 -1.77 14.98 2.63
N LEU A 94 -2.63 14.64 1.67
CA LEU A 94 -2.76 13.29 1.15
C LEU A 94 -1.45 12.79 0.49
N LEU A 95 -0.78 13.63 -0.28
CA LEU A 95 0.51 13.29 -0.89
C LEU A 95 1.63 13.16 0.16
N ARG A 96 1.60 13.95 1.23
CA ARG A 96 2.54 13.77 2.35
C ARG A 96 2.29 12.44 3.04
N ARG A 97 1.02 12.09 3.35
CA ARG A 97 0.70 10.77 3.93
C ARG A 97 1.16 9.62 3.03
N HIS A 98 0.92 9.72 1.73
CA HIS A 98 1.44 8.75 0.76
C HIS A 98 2.97 8.61 0.85
N THR A 99 3.70 9.71 1.00
CA THR A 99 5.16 9.69 1.16
C THR A 99 5.58 9.06 2.49
N ASP A 100 4.84 9.31 3.57
CA ASP A 100 5.09 8.69 4.89
C ASP A 100 4.91 7.17 4.84
N ILE A 101 3.83 6.70 4.21
CA ILE A 101 3.59 5.26 3.98
C ILE A 101 4.75 4.67 3.15
N GLN A 102 5.14 5.36 2.09
CA GLN A 102 6.24 4.91 1.24
C GLN A 102 7.55 4.78 2.03
N ALA A 103 7.86 5.72 2.89
CA ALA A 103 9.07 5.70 3.69
C ALA A 103 9.04 4.59 4.75
N SER A 104 7.99 4.52 5.55
CA SER A 104 7.88 3.56 6.66
C SER A 104 7.78 2.10 6.20
N THR A 105 7.14 1.83 5.05
CA THR A 105 7.06 0.49 4.49
C THR A 105 8.31 0.05 3.72
N ALA A 106 9.24 0.97 3.41
CA ALA A 106 10.49 0.65 2.70
C ALA A 106 11.60 0.12 3.60
N LEU A 107 11.44 0.22 4.90
CA LEU A 107 12.43 -0.20 5.89
C LEU A 107 12.64 -1.73 5.83
N SER A 108 13.87 -2.15 6.01
CA SER A 108 14.19 -3.56 6.25
C SER A 108 13.89 -3.94 7.69
N SER A 109 13.74 -5.22 7.97
CA SER A 109 13.34 -5.71 9.30
C SER A 109 14.31 -5.32 10.43
N ASP A 110 15.58 -5.10 10.10
CA ASP A 110 16.62 -4.66 11.02
C ASP A 110 16.66 -3.13 11.24
N GLU A 111 15.99 -2.37 10.37
CA GLU A 111 15.85 -0.91 10.48
C GLU A 111 14.56 -0.50 11.21
N VAL A 112 13.59 -1.43 11.34
CA VAL A 112 12.31 -1.16 11.99
C VAL A 112 12.49 -1.01 13.50
N THR A 113 11.97 0.10 14.05
CA THR A 113 11.89 0.38 15.48
C THR A 113 10.46 0.77 15.84
N PRO A 114 10.07 0.78 17.13
CA PRO A 114 8.74 1.25 17.54
C PRO A 114 8.41 2.68 17.06
N ASP A 115 9.42 3.52 16.85
CA ASP A 115 9.24 4.92 16.47
C ASP A 115 9.11 5.14 14.96
N ASN A 116 9.49 4.14 14.14
CA ASN A 116 9.47 4.25 12.68
C ASN A 116 8.71 3.14 11.96
N VAL A 117 8.12 2.21 12.70
CA VAL A 117 7.29 1.15 12.15
C VAL A 117 6.09 1.74 11.43
N PHE A 118 5.73 1.13 10.30
CA PHE A 118 4.50 1.53 9.61
C PHE A 118 3.30 1.42 10.53
N MET A 119 2.50 2.48 10.60
CA MET A 119 1.26 2.53 11.35
C MET A 119 0.11 2.90 10.41
N PRO A 120 -0.93 2.04 10.29
CA PRO A 120 -2.14 2.37 9.57
C PRO A 120 -2.90 3.50 10.27
N LEU A 121 -3.70 4.24 9.53
CA LEU A 121 -4.68 5.13 10.14
C LEU A 121 -5.87 4.32 10.67
N MET A 122 -6.26 4.62 11.89
CA MET A 122 -7.31 3.90 12.63
C MET A 122 -8.37 4.89 13.09
N ALA A 123 -9.63 4.53 12.92
CA ALA A 123 -10.72 5.27 13.52
C ALA A 123 -10.75 5.04 15.04
N GLN A 124 -10.97 6.08 15.80
CA GLN A 124 -11.27 5.98 17.24
C GLN A 124 -12.78 6.00 17.44
N VAL A 125 -13.34 4.89 17.89
CA VAL A 125 -14.75 4.81 18.25
C VAL A 125 -14.89 5.15 19.74
N PRO A 126 -15.64 6.21 20.09
CA PRO A 126 -15.88 6.58 21.47
C PRO A 126 -16.57 5.46 22.26
N ALA A 127 -16.35 5.40 23.58
CA ALA A 127 -16.90 4.37 24.43
C ALA A 127 -18.44 4.26 24.38
N GLU A 128 -19.13 5.39 24.21
CA GLU A 128 -20.58 5.48 24.08
C GLU A 128 -21.12 4.91 22.77
N GLU A 129 -20.32 4.90 21.71
CA GLU A 129 -20.68 4.38 20.38
C GLU A 129 -20.32 2.92 20.21
N CYS A 130 -19.52 2.34 21.10
CA CYS A 130 -19.20 0.92 21.09
C CYS A 130 -20.46 0.10 21.42
N ILE A 131 -21.07 -0.56 20.40
CA ILE A 131 -22.36 -1.21 20.55
C ILE A 131 -22.22 -2.54 21.28
N THR A 132 -21.48 -3.49 20.80
CA THR A 132 -21.16 -4.76 21.45
C THR A 132 -20.28 -5.60 20.51
N PRO A 133 -19.39 -6.35 21.11
CA PRO A 133 -18.98 -6.35 22.49
C PRO A 133 -18.13 -5.11 22.79
N TYR A 134 -18.19 -4.63 24.00
CA TYR A 134 -17.42 -3.50 24.48
C TYR A 134 -16.45 -3.96 25.58
N ARG A 135 -15.30 -3.32 25.64
CA ARG A 135 -14.36 -3.52 26.75
C ARG A 135 -14.71 -2.65 27.94
N LEU A 136 -14.39 -3.15 29.11
CA LEU A 136 -14.48 -2.41 30.36
C LEU A 136 -13.07 -2.22 30.91
N ASP A 137 -12.80 -1.03 31.45
CA ASP A 137 -11.59 -0.77 32.20
C ASP A 137 -11.63 -1.42 33.60
N GLU A 138 -10.59 -1.20 34.41
CA GLU A 138 -10.52 -1.70 35.76
C GLU A 138 -11.65 -1.16 36.70
N LYS A 139 -12.30 -0.07 36.31
CA LYS A 139 -13.43 0.55 37.03
C LYS A 139 -14.80 0.10 36.50
N HIS A 140 -14.82 -0.83 35.55
CA HIS A 140 -16.02 -1.30 34.84
C HIS A 140 -16.71 -0.20 34.00
N GLU A 141 -15.96 0.81 33.58
CA GLU A 141 -16.42 1.82 32.64
C GLU A 141 -16.08 1.37 31.20
N ARG A 142 -16.95 1.67 30.24
CA ARG A 142 -16.70 1.36 28.82
C ARG A 142 -15.49 2.16 28.34
N ILE A 143 -14.63 1.49 27.57
CA ILE A 143 -13.53 2.13 26.88
C ILE A 143 -13.81 2.16 25.39
N GLY A 144 -13.37 3.24 24.72
CA GLY A 144 -13.38 3.33 23.27
C GLY A 144 -12.42 2.33 22.65
N ARG A 145 -12.62 2.06 21.39
CA ARG A 145 -11.78 1.13 20.63
C ARG A 145 -11.18 1.82 19.41
N TRP A 146 -10.11 1.22 18.90
CA TRP A 146 -9.56 1.57 17.61
C TRP A 146 -10.06 0.56 16.57
N GLU A 147 -10.51 1.07 15.43
CA GLU A 147 -11.00 0.24 14.33
C GLU A 147 -10.09 0.33 13.12
N LEU A 148 -9.84 -0.82 12.49
CA LEU A 148 -9.05 -0.98 11.27
C LEU A 148 -9.87 -1.56 10.11
N GLN A 149 -11.18 -1.73 10.30
CA GLN A 149 -12.03 -2.38 9.31
C GLN A 149 -12.02 -1.64 7.98
N ASP A 150 -12.21 -0.33 7.99
CA ASP A 150 -12.23 0.48 6.78
C ASP A 150 -10.85 0.54 6.13
N TRP A 151 -9.78 0.60 6.93
CA TRP A 151 -8.43 0.49 6.41
C TRP A 151 -8.17 -0.85 5.71
N GLY A 152 -8.54 -1.94 6.36
CA GLY A 152 -8.44 -3.30 5.81
C GLY A 152 -9.26 -3.46 4.52
N GLU A 153 -10.46 -2.90 4.47
CA GLU A 153 -11.31 -2.91 3.28
C GLU A 153 -10.67 -2.14 2.11
N GLY A 154 -10.09 -0.97 2.38
CA GLY A 154 -9.37 -0.21 1.35
C GLY A 154 -8.18 -0.98 0.77
N PHE A 155 -7.40 -1.63 1.63
CA PHE A 155 -6.28 -2.48 1.21
C PHE A 155 -6.78 -3.68 0.38
N ARG A 156 -7.81 -4.38 0.86
CA ARG A 156 -8.42 -5.52 0.17
C ARG A 156 -9.00 -5.13 -1.20
N ARG A 157 -9.61 -3.95 -1.30
CA ARG A 157 -10.14 -3.41 -2.54
C ARG A 157 -9.04 -3.23 -3.58
N ALA A 158 -7.91 -2.64 -3.22
CA ALA A 158 -6.77 -2.48 -4.13
C ALA A 158 -6.22 -3.82 -4.63
N ILE A 159 -6.18 -4.85 -3.76
CA ILE A 159 -5.81 -6.22 -4.17
C ILE A 159 -6.82 -6.79 -5.18
N ALA A 160 -8.11 -6.61 -4.91
CA ALA A 160 -9.17 -7.20 -5.74
C ALA A 160 -9.29 -6.53 -7.13
N GLU A 161 -8.81 -5.31 -7.28
CA GLU A 161 -8.83 -4.55 -8.54
C GLU A 161 -7.58 -4.81 -9.42
N ASP A 162 -6.59 -5.58 -8.94
CA ASP A 162 -5.33 -5.80 -9.65
C ASP A 162 -4.88 -7.27 -9.63
N ASP A 163 -5.10 -7.96 -10.75
CA ASP A 163 -4.68 -9.36 -10.95
C ASP A 163 -3.17 -9.58 -10.79
N ALA A 164 -2.36 -8.52 -10.81
CA ALA A 164 -0.91 -8.61 -10.62
C ALA A 164 -0.52 -9.07 -9.21
N TRP A 165 -1.45 -9.09 -8.24
CA TRP A 165 -1.24 -9.65 -6.91
C TRP A 165 -1.19 -11.19 -6.88
N GLU A 166 -1.68 -11.88 -7.93
CA GLU A 166 -1.79 -13.35 -7.98
C GLU A 166 -0.50 -14.09 -7.61
N PRO A 167 0.72 -13.67 -8.06
CA PRO A 167 1.95 -14.37 -7.68
C PRO A 167 2.22 -14.44 -6.16
N LEU A 168 1.85 -13.40 -5.40
CA LEU A 168 1.99 -13.41 -3.95
C LEU A 168 0.88 -14.22 -3.30
N LEU A 169 -0.36 -14.04 -3.75
CA LEU A 169 -1.54 -14.68 -3.15
C LEU A 169 -1.51 -16.21 -3.30
N SER A 170 -1.00 -16.70 -4.41
CA SER A 170 -0.91 -18.14 -4.72
C SER A 170 0.35 -18.81 -4.17
N ASP A 171 1.32 -18.05 -3.66
CA ASP A 171 2.55 -18.60 -3.09
C ASP A 171 2.26 -19.23 -1.71
N PRO A 172 2.57 -20.54 -1.52
CA PRO A 172 2.24 -21.25 -0.28
C PRO A 172 3.03 -20.78 0.94
N GLU A 173 4.18 -20.11 0.75
CA GLU A 173 5.03 -19.66 1.85
C GLU A 173 4.67 -18.23 2.30
N VAL A 174 4.26 -17.36 1.37
CA VAL A 174 4.05 -15.94 1.65
C VAL A 174 2.62 -15.46 1.44
N GLY A 175 1.76 -16.22 0.80
CA GLY A 175 0.35 -15.85 0.61
C GLY A 175 -0.38 -15.53 1.91
N GLY A 176 0.04 -16.14 3.02
CA GLY A 176 -0.45 -15.83 4.37
C GLY A 176 -0.14 -14.43 4.89
N LEU A 177 0.76 -13.66 4.26
CA LEU A 177 1.05 -12.28 4.66
C LEU A 177 -0.16 -11.35 4.54
N VAL A 178 -1.14 -11.70 3.69
CA VAL A 178 -2.38 -10.91 3.54
C VAL A 178 -3.38 -11.18 4.66
N SER A 179 -3.21 -12.27 5.42
CA SER A 179 -4.19 -12.70 6.42
C SER A 179 -4.52 -11.64 7.48
N PRO A 180 -3.57 -10.90 8.06
CA PRO A 180 -3.91 -9.85 9.02
C PRO A 180 -4.80 -8.76 8.40
N VAL A 181 -4.54 -8.39 7.14
CA VAL A 181 -5.36 -7.40 6.42
C VAL A 181 -6.78 -7.90 6.23
N VAL A 182 -6.94 -9.16 5.80
CA VAL A 182 -8.26 -9.78 5.58
C VAL A 182 -9.03 -9.85 6.90
N LEU A 183 -8.37 -10.28 7.98
CA LEU A 183 -8.99 -10.36 9.31
C LEU A 183 -9.51 -8.99 9.76
N TYR A 184 -8.69 -7.94 9.64
CA TYR A 184 -9.13 -6.58 10.01
C TYR A 184 -10.26 -6.07 9.11
N SER A 185 -10.24 -6.34 7.80
CA SER A 185 -11.30 -5.93 6.89
C SER A 185 -12.66 -6.58 7.18
N MET A 186 -12.64 -7.76 7.81
CA MET A 186 -13.85 -8.47 8.19
C MET A 186 -14.39 -8.03 9.56
N GLY A 187 -13.57 -7.37 10.38
CA GLY A 187 -13.91 -6.97 11.74
C GLY A 187 -14.14 -8.15 12.71
N HIS A 188 -14.06 -9.40 12.20
CA HIS A 188 -14.22 -10.62 13.01
C HIS A 188 -13.55 -11.80 12.30
N ASN A 189 -13.16 -12.81 13.06
CA ASN A 189 -12.70 -14.08 12.52
C ASN A 189 -13.88 -15.04 12.38
N PRO A 190 -14.28 -15.44 11.15
CA PRO A 190 -15.42 -16.35 10.95
C PRO A 190 -15.20 -17.73 11.57
N ASP A 191 -13.94 -18.19 11.69
CA ASP A 191 -13.58 -19.47 12.29
C ASP A 191 -13.46 -19.39 13.83
N CYS A 192 -13.44 -18.18 14.38
CA CYS A 192 -13.27 -17.90 15.80
C CYS A 192 -14.12 -16.68 16.18
N PRO A 193 -15.44 -16.80 16.22
CA PRO A 193 -16.36 -15.66 16.38
C PRO A 193 -16.20 -14.91 17.73
N ASP A 194 -15.56 -15.55 18.71
CA ASP A 194 -15.24 -14.91 20.00
C ASP A 194 -13.97 -14.07 19.95
N LEU A 195 -13.19 -14.16 18.85
CA LEU A 195 -11.98 -13.35 18.66
C LEU A 195 -12.35 -12.03 17.99
N GLN A 196 -12.24 -10.95 18.74
CA GLN A 196 -12.47 -9.60 18.24
C GLN A 196 -11.17 -8.98 17.78
N ILE A 197 -11.01 -8.92 16.48
CA ILE A 197 -9.76 -8.53 15.84
C ILE A 197 -9.50 -7.01 15.98
N ASP A 198 -10.56 -6.21 15.94
CA ASP A 198 -10.46 -4.75 16.01
C ASP A 198 -9.92 -4.22 17.35
N GLU A 199 -10.00 -5.03 18.39
CA GLU A 199 -9.58 -4.64 19.74
C GLU A 199 -8.21 -5.20 20.13
N ASP A 200 -7.66 -6.09 19.30
CA ASP A 200 -6.43 -6.76 19.66
C ASP A 200 -5.21 -5.99 19.14
N HIS A 201 -4.77 -5.01 19.94
CA HIS A 201 -3.53 -4.28 19.69
C HIS A 201 -2.30 -5.21 19.52
N GLU A 202 -2.39 -6.46 19.94
CA GLU A 202 -1.31 -7.44 19.78
C GLU A 202 -1.13 -7.85 18.30
N LEU A 203 -2.20 -7.78 17.49
CA LEU A 203 -2.15 -8.08 16.06
C LEU A 203 -1.62 -6.91 15.20
N LEU A 204 -1.67 -5.69 15.72
CA LEU A 204 -1.22 -4.51 14.97
C LEU A 204 0.27 -4.57 14.57
N PRO A 205 1.20 -4.99 15.44
CA PRO A 205 2.59 -5.21 15.03
C PRO A 205 2.72 -6.26 13.92
N LEU A 206 1.89 -7.31 13.96
CA LEU A 206 1.89 -8.34 12.92
C LEU A 206 1.42 -7.78 11.58
N LEU A 207 0.38 -6.94 11.57
CA LEU A 207 -0.09 -6.24 10.37
C LEU A 207 1.04 -5.39 9.77
N SER A 208 1.67 -4.57 10.59
CA SER A 208 2.77 -3.69 10.16
C SER A 208 3.94 -4.47 9.57
N VAL A 209 4.35 -5.56 10.22
CA VAL A 209 5.40 -6.45 9.72
C VAL A 209 4.98 -7.11 8.40
N SER A 210 3.74 -7.58 8.30
CA SER A 210 3.22 -8.22 7.09
C SER A 210 3.21 -7.26 5.89
N VAL A 211 2.80 -6.01 6.09
CA VAL A 211 2.82 -4.96 5.07
C VAL A 211 4.25 -4.71 4.55
N CYS A 212 5.21 -4.56 5.46
CA CYS A 212 6.62 -4.38 5.08
C CYS A 212 7.20 -5.64 4.38
N ALA A 213 6.82 -6.82 4.84
CA ALA A 213 7.24 -8.09 4.24
C ALA A 213 6.70 -8.28 2.82
N MET A 214 5.43 -7.95 2.56
CA MET A 214 4.85 -7.96 1.21
C MET A 214 5.65 -7.08 0.26
N ARG A 215 5.98 -5.85 0.66
CA ARG A 215 6.80 -4.95 -0.16
C ARG A 215 8.19 -5.50 -0.44
N SER A 216 8.83 -6.09 0.57
CA SER A 216 10.14 -6.73 0.41
C SER A 216 10.09 -7.89 -0.57
N TRP A 217 9.06 -8.73 -0.45
CA TRP A 217 8.85 -9.87 -1.35
C TRP A 217 8.68 -9.44 -2.81
N TRP A 218 7.85 -8.42 -3.08
CA TRP A 218 7.66 -7.89 -4.44
C TRP A 218 8.96 -7.36 -5.03
N ARG A 219 9.74 -6.63 -4.26
CA ARG A 219 11.06 -6.14 -4.68
C ARG A 219 11.98 -7.29 -5.10
N ASP A 220 12.00 -8.38 -4.35
CA ASP A 220 12.83 -9.54 -4.64
C ASP A 220 12.27 -10.36 -5.80
N TYR A 221 10.95 -10.48 -5.91
CA TYR A 221 10.27 -11.10 -7.05
C TYR A 221 10.61 -10.39 -8.37
N HIS A 222 10.47 -9.09 -8.45
CA HIS A 222 10.84 -8.31 -9.66
C HIS A 222 12.34 -8.42 -9.99
N ARG A 223 13.19 -8.46 -8.97
CA ARG A 223 14.63 -8.67 -9.15
C ARG A 223 14.90 -10.04 -9.77
N SER A 224 14.22 -11.08 -9.32
CA SER A 224 14.35 -12.43 -9.86
C SER A 224 13.90 -12.52 -11.32
N LEU A 225 12.78 -11.89 -11.68
CA LEU A 225 12.31 -11.81 -13.06
C LEU A 225 13.30 -11.07 -13.95
N SER A 226 13.85 -9.96 -13.48
CA SER A 226 14.85 -9.19 -14.21
C SER A 226 16.14 -9.99 -14.43
N ALA A 227 16.58 -10.76 -13.44
CA ALA A 227 17.74 -11.63 -13.56
C ALA A 227 17.50 -12.78 -14.57
N ALA A 228 16.29 -13.34 -14.59
CA ALA A 228 15.91 -14.38 -15.54
C ALA A 228 15.81 -13.84 -16.98
N ALA A 229 15.53 -12.56 -17.16
CA ALA A 229 15.44 -11.91 -18.47
C ALA A 229 16.80 -11.54 -19.09
N ILE A 230 17.92 -11.69 -18.37
CA ILE A 230 19.26 -11.42 -18.92
C ILE A 230 19.54 -12.44 -20.03
N PRO A 231 19.80 -12.00 -21.29
CA PRO A 231 20.10 -12.91 -22.37
C PRO A 231 21.34 -13.74 -22.03
N PHE A 232 21.28 -15.04 -22.30
CA PHE A 232 22.42 -15.92 -22.14
C PHE A 232 23.60 -15.41 -22.99
N GLU A 233 24.62 -14.84 -22.34
CA GLU A 233 25.88 -14.53 -23.01
C GLU A 233 26.61 -15.84 -23.31
N ARG A 234 26.81 -16.10 -24.60
CA ARG A 234 27.57 -17.26 -25.02
C ARG A 234 29.01 -17.06 -24.59
N GLY A 235 29.52 -17.92 -23.72
CA GLY A 235 30.90 -17.91 -23.23
C GLY A 235 31.96 -18.17 -24.31
N ALA A 236 31.54 -18.41 -25.56
CA ALA A 236 32.42 -18.58 -26.72
C ALA A 236 31.92 -17.75 -27.91
N PRO A 237 32.82 -17.16 -28.69
CA PRO A 237 32.45 -16.41 -29.89
C PRO A 237 31.69 -17.31 -30.88
N LYS A 238 30.72 -16.69 -31.57
CA LYS A 238 29.90 -17.38 -32.55
C LYS A 238 30.78 -17.87 -33.71
N VAL A 239 30.86 -19.19 -33.87
CA VAL A 239 31.62 -19.78 -34.99
C VAL A 239 30.93 -19.42 -36.31
N GLY A 240 31.62 -18.70 -37.14
CA GLY A 240 31.13 -18.31 -38.47
C GLY A 240 31.04 -19.51 -39.43
N ARG A 241 30.18 -19.40 -40.44
CA ARG A 241 29.96 -20.47 -41.43
C ARG A 241 31.22 -20.91 -42.14
N ASN A 242 32.23 -20.04 -42.25
CA ASN A 242 33.50 -20.30 -42.90
C ASN A 242 34.65 -20.60 -41.95
N ASP A 243 34.43 -20.56 -40.66
CA ASP A 243 35.44 -20.83 -39.66
C ASP A 243 35.74 -22.34 -39.58
N PRO A 244 36.92 -22.75 -39.10
CA PRO A 244 37.21 -24.14 -38.81
C PRO A 244 36.18 -24.74 -37.84
N CYS A 245 35.80 -25.99 -38.10
CA CYS A 245 34.86 -26.68 -37.22
C CYS A 245 35.51 -26.93 -35.86
N PRO A 246 34.85 -26.61 -34.73
CA PRO A 246 35.37 -26.87 -33.38
C PRO A 246 35.62 -28.36 -33.06
N CYS A 247 35.19 -29.28 -33.97
CA CYS A 247 35.39 -30.72 -33.80
C CYS A 247 36.74 -31.21 -34.39
N ASP A 248 37.66 -30.30 -34.76
CA ASP A 248 38.98 -30.58 -35.32
C ASP A 248 39.00 -31.43 -36.61
N SER A 249 37.91 -31.53 -37.29
CA SER A 249 37.81 -32.30 -38.56
C SER A 249 38.53 -31.64 -39.75
N GLY A 250 39.15 -30.48 -39.59
CA GLY A 250 39.78 -29.71 -40.66
C GLY A 250 38.79 -29.14 -41.69
N LYS A 251 37.49 -29.34 -41.52
CA LYS A 251 36.45 -28.87 -42.44
C LYS A 251 35.88 -27.53 -41.92
N LYS A 252 35.34 -26.73 -42.86
CA LYS A 252 34.62 -25.50 -42.47
C LYS A 252 33.33 -25.84 -41.73
N TYR A 253 32.98 -25.03 -40.71
CA TYR A 253 31.71 -25.13 -40.01
C TYR A 253 30.56 -24.76 -40.95
N LYS A 254 29.87 -25.76 -41.45
CA LYS A 254 28.63 -25.58 -42.24
C LYS A 254 27.46 -25.99 -41.38
N LYS A 255 26.50 -25.10 -41.23
CA LYS A 255 25.23 -25.38 -40.57
C LYS A 255 24.36 -26.21 -41.49
#